data_f2ac789e049fdfaedbe6a0662d6804cc
#
_entry.id   f2ac789e049fdfaedbe6a0662d6804cc
#
_cell.length_a   1.000
_cell.length_b   1.000
_cell.length_c   1.000
_cell.angle_alpha   90.00
_cell.angle_beta   90.00
_cell.angle_gamma   90.00
#
_symmetry.space_group_name_H-M   'P 1'
#
loop_
_entity.id
_entity.type
_entity.pdbx_description
1 polymer ?
#
loop_
_entity_poly.entity_id
_entity_poly.type
_entity_poly.pdbx_seq_one_letter_code
_entity_poly.pdbx_strand_id
1 'polypeptide(L)'
;LFEVEDLQGAEKEAERALASEPGMPDALAVLAAARHLRLDRAGVTATAARVTGGAPRRAEFHVALAELVARNRLYADAATFARRAVELDPGSSRAHAQLGVNLLRTGDVAAGRRELEAAFERDPYDVWTKNTLDLLDATAGYREVATPNFRIVMDARDAELLGPLAAELAEEAYARFATRYGWRPTAPVRLELYTHHRDFSVRTIGLAGIGALGVSFGPVVAMDSPAARDAGDFNWGSTLWHEVAHTFTLGASGSRVPRWLSEGLSVYEERRARPGWGMDPSPDFLAAYAAGRVPPPSRLNDGFMRPAYPAQIGHAYLAASLVCEYVDGRHGAEAFPRLLHAYRDGRTTGDALRDVLGVSPAELDREFDAWLRARYSRQLDAVRGGEARGDSVDAPVVGGSFARALAAGARALEEGNDDLAIRELERARDLFPGAPGPHGPHWQLARLHERRGDAARAAAELTALTAVDEDDHAANVKLAGLRLALGDSAGAAEALARTLWTSPYDAAAHVRLAELSAGLGRTADAVRARRAVLALGPTDEAEARYRLALALRDAGEATEARREVLRALEIAPAFEAAQTLLLELRDGAGGAP
;
A
#
# COMPACT_ATOMS: atom_id res chain seq x y z
N LEU A 1 25.33 8.41 2.03
CA LEU A 1 25.88 7.31 2.84
C LEU A 1 24.84 6.76 3.85
N PHE A 2 24.06 7.61 4.52
CA PHE A 2 22.99 7.15 5.41
C PHE A 2 21.94 6.30 4.68
N GLU A 3 21.58 6.67 3.48
CA GLU A 3 20.56 5.97 2.66
C GLU A 3 20.99 4.57 2.23
N VAL A 4 22.30 4.30 2.19
CA VAL A 4 22.88 2.98 1.88
C VAL A 4 23.44 2.28 3.11
N GLU A 5 23.05 2.74 4.31
CA GLU A 5 23.46 2.18 5.60
C GLU A 5 24.99 2.20 5.86
N ASP A 6 25.75 3.00 5.12
CA ASP A 6 27.18 3.18 5.34
C ASP A 6 27.45 4.25 6.41
N LEU A 7 27.15 3.89 7.66
CA LEU A 7 27.38 4.78 8.80
C LEU A 7 28.88 5.03 9.06
N GLN A 8 29.76 4.07 8.76
CA GLN A 8 31.21 4.25 8.92
C GLN A 8 31.76 5.24 7.90
N GLY A 9 31.34 5.12 6.65
CA GLY A 9 31.67 6.10 5.63
C GLY A 9 31.17 7.50 5.98
N ALA A 10 29.94 7.63 6.50
CA ALA A 10 29.39 8.89 6.94
C ALA A 10 30.24 9.54 8.06
N GLU A 11 30.61 8.77 9.09
CA GLU A 11 31.49 9.25 10.15
C GLU A 11 32.85 9.68 9.63
N LYS A 12 33.48 8.89 8.77
CA LYS A 12 34.77 9.20 8.17
C LYS A 12 34.76 10.51 7.38
N GLU A 13 33.73 10.72 6.57
CA GLU A 13 33.61 11.96 5.80
C GLU A 13 33.31 13.17 6.69
N ALA A 14 32.49 12.99 7.75
CA ALA A 14 32.26 14.03 8.74
C ALA A 14 33.55 14.42 9.47
N GLU A 15 34.35 13.46 9.94
CA GLU A 15 35.63 13.76 10.60
C GLU A 15 36.65 14.41 9.66
N ARG A 16 36.62 14.09 8.35
CA ARG A 16 37.43 14.82 7.36
C ARG A 16 37.05 16.29 7.26
N ALA A 17 35.75 16.58 7.20
CA ALA A 17 35.26 17.97 7.21
C ALA A 17 35.66 18.69 8.52
N LEU A 18 35.52 18.02 9.66
CA LEU A 18 35.87 18.55 10.98
C LEU A 18 37.37 18.76 11.17
N ALA A 19 38.24 18.10 10.41
CA ALA A 19 39.67 18.36 10.40
C ALA A 19 40.00 19.76 9.84
N SER A 20 39.16 20.27 8.91
CA SER A 20 39.30 21.61 8.32
C SER A 20 38.55 22.67 9.15
N GLU A 21 37.36 22.34 9.65
CA GLU A 21 36.54 23.23 10.50
C GLU A 21 35.98 22.43 11.70
N PRO A 22 36.69 22.40 12.85
CA PRO A 22 36.33 21.58 14.00
C PRO A 22 34.96 21.85 14.63
N GLY A 23 34.41 23.04 14.42
CA GLY A 23 33.11 23.48 14.95
C GLY A 23 31.97 23.52 13.93
N MET A 24 32.12 22.93 12.74
CA MET A 24 31.12 22.94 11.67
C MET A 24 29.84 22.22 12.10
N PRO A 25 28.67 22.92 12.24
CA PRO A 25 27.45 22.30 12.80
C PRO A 25 26.95 21.11 11.96
N ASP A 26 26.95 21.23 10.64
CA ASP A 26 26.46 20.18 9.73
C ASP A 26 27.31 18.90 9.79
N ALA A 27 28.65 19.02 9.83
CA ALA A 27 29.53 17.87 9.97
C ALA A 27 29.40 17.18 11.35
N LEU A 28 29.25 17.98 12.41
CA LEU A 28 28.95 17.48 13.75
C LEU A 28 27.57 16.80 13.79
N ALA A 29 26.57 17.33 13.06
CA ALA A 29 25.25 16.69 12.96
C ALA A 29 25.31 15.33 12.25
N VAL A 30 26.10 15.21 11.17
CA VAL A 30 26.33 13.93 10.48
C VAL A 30 26.97 12.91 11.44
N LEU A 31 28.00 13.31 12.18
CA LEU A 31 28.66 12.45 13.16
C LEU A 31 27.70 12.04 14.30
N ALA A 32 26.92 12.98 14.81
CA ALA A 32 25.92 12.72 15.84
C ALA A 32 24.81 11.79 15.34
N ALA A 33 24.32 11.98 14.11
CA ALA A 33 23.32 11.13 13.49
C ALA A 33 23.80 9.68 13.32
N ALA A 34 25.03 9.47 12.84
CA ALA A 34 25.63 8.14 12.74
C ALA A 34 25.71 7.45 14.11
N ARG A 35 26.14 8.17 15.16
CA ARG A 35 26.16 7.67 16.54
C ARG A 35 24.77 7.36 17.08
N HIS A 36 23.79 8.23 16.80
CA HIS A 36 22.40 8.03 17.19
C HIS A 36 21.81 6.75 16.59
N LEU A 37 22.06 6.52 15.31
CA LEU A 37 21.62 5.30 14.62
C LEU A 37 22.26 4.02 15.21
N ARG A 38 23.45 4.13 15.81
CA ARG A 38 24.12 3.05 16.55
C ARG A 38 23.75 2.97 18.02
N LEU A 39 22.78 3.76 18.48
CA LEU A 39 22.35 3.84 19.88
C LEU A 39 23.44 4.35 20.86
N ASP A 40 24.47 5.01 20.33
CA ASP A 40 25.53 5.65 21.14
C ASP A 40 25.09 7.04 21.63
N ARG A 41 24.27 7.05 22.67
CA ARG A 41 23.75 8.29 23.29
C ARG A 41 24.88 9.15 23.87
N ALA A 42 25.89 8.53 24.46
CA ALA A 42 27.03 9.25 25.02
C ALA A 42 27.84 9.96 23.94
N GLY A 43 28.07 9.29 22.81
CA GLY A 43 28.72 9.86 21.64
C GLY A 43 27.95 11.01 21.03
N VAL A 44 26.61 10.94 20.96
CA VAL A 44 25.76 12.07 20.52
C VAL A 44 25.96 13.28 21.42
N THR A 45 25.89 13.10 22.75
CA THR A 45 26.09 14.18 23.72
C THR A 45 27.48 14.79 23.62
N ALA A 46 28.52 13.96 23.52
CA ALA A 46 29.89 14.42 23.37
C ALA A 46 30.10 15.19 22.04
N THR A 47 29.41 14.75 20.96
CA THR A 47 29.46 15.48 19.67
C THR A 47 28.77 16.84 19.76
N ALA A 48 27.61 16.93 20.38
CA ALA A 48 26.91 18.18 20.60
C ALA A 48 27.75 19.20 21.42
N ALA A 49 28.52 18.73 22.38
CA ALA A 49 29.43 19.57 23.18
C ALA A 49 30.59 20.18 22.36
N ARG A 50 30.92 19.62 21.18
CA ARG A 50 31.95 20.17 20.27
C ARG A 50 31.47 21.39 19.49
N VAL A 51 30.14 21.65 19.45
CA VAL A 51 29.59 22.82 18.73
C VAL A 51 30.04 24.10 19.43
N THR A 52 30.92 24.85 18.78
CA THR A 52 31.41 26.15 19.27
C THR A 52 30.54 27.29 18.77
N GLY A 53 30.49 28.41 19.53
CA GLY A 53 29.69 29.57 19.20
C GLY A 53 28.41 29.69 20.04
N GLY A 54 27.60 30.70 19.74
CA GLY A 54 26.40 31.02 20.49
C GLY A 54 25.22 30.08 20.26
N ALA A 55 24.08 30.39 20.87
CA ALA A 55 22.86 29.63 20.77
C ALA A 55 22.39 29.36 19.33
N PRO A 56 22.47 30.31 18.36
CA PRO A 56 22.08 30.05 16.96
C PRO A 56 22.86 28.90 16.31
N ARG A 57 24.19 28.85 16.45
CA ARG A 57 25.00 27.73 15.89
C ARG A 57 24.65 26.37 16.51
N ARG A 58 24.31 26.36 17.81
CA ARG A 58 23.82 25.14 18.48
C ARG A 58 22.43 24.75 17.98
N ALA A 59 21.57 25.73 17.70
CA ALA A 59 20.27 25.45 17.09
C ALA A 59 20.43 24.84 15.69
N GLU A 60 21.29 25.41 14.83
CA GLU A 60 21.62 24.85 13.50
C GLU A 60 22.07 23.40 13.55
N PHE A 61 22.95 23.04 14.50
CA PHE A 61 23.34 21.64 14.71
C PHE A 61 22.15 20.75 15.00
N HIS A 62 21.24 21.16 15.89
CA HIS A 62 20.06 20.36 16.25
C HIS A 62 19.04 20.28 15.11
N VAL A 63 18.89 21.32 14.28
CA VAL A 63 18.07 21.28 13.06
C VAL A 63 18.64 20.27 12.06
N ALA A 64 19.93 20.35 11.76
CA ALA A 64 20.58 19.43 10.84
C ALA A 64 20.52 17.97 11.35
N LEU A 65 20.70 17.78 12.66
CA LEU A 65 20.55 16.45 13.28
C LEU A 65 19.11 15.93 13.16
N ALA A 66 18.09 16.77 13.38
CA ALA A 66 16.70 16.40 13.23
C ALA A 66 16.38 15.99 11.78
N GLU A 67 16.88 16.72 10.78
CA GLU A 67 16.70 16.38 9.37
C GLU A 67 17.32 15.03 9.00
N LEU A 68 18.55 14.76 9.45
CA LEU A 68 19.24 13.49 9.20
C LEU A 68 18.55 12.29 9.85
N VAL A 69 18.07 12.49 11.08
CA VAL A 69 17.36 11.46 11.85
C VAL A 69 15.98 11.19 11.24
N ALA A 70 15.28 12.25 10.78
CA ALA A 70 13.99 12.12 10.07
C ALA A 70 14.11 11.35 8.74
N ARG A 71 15.22 11.53 7.98
CA ARG A 71 15.50 10.74 6.76
C ARG A 71 15.61 9.22 7.05
N ASN A 72 15.96 8.87 8.27
CA ASN A 72 16.00 7.48 8.74
C ASN A 72 14.70 7.05 9.45
N ARG A 73 13.60 7.76 9.22
CA ARG A 73 12.24 7.46 9.75
C ARG A 73 12.12 7.52 11.28
N LEU A 74 13.10 8.08 12.00
CA LEU A 74 13.08 8.27 13.45
C LEU A 74 12.41 9.61 13.81
N TYR A 75 11.15 9.78 13.43
CA TYR A 75 10.42 11.07 13.48
C TYR A 75 10.22 11.60 14.90
N ALA A 76 10.02 10.72 15.88
CA ALA A 76 9.91 11.12 17.29
C ALA A 76 11.21 11.70 17.85
N ASP A 77 12.34 11.08 17.49
CA ASP A 77 13.66 11.57 17.85
C ASP A 77 13.97 12.89 17.12
N ALA A 78 13.61 12.98 15.84
CA ALA A 78 13.73 14.20 15.05
C ALA A 78 12.93 15.35 15.65
N ALA A 79 11.68 15.12 16.08
CA ALA A 79 10.89 16.11 16.79
C ALA A 79 11.56 16.55 18.11
N THR A 80 12.22 15.63 18.82
CA THR A 80 12.95 15.96 20.06
C THR A 80 14.16 16.87 19.77
N PHE A 81 14.95 16.57 18.74
CA PHE A 81 16.07 17.43 18.34
C PHE A 81 15.59 18.79 17.80
N ALA A 82 14.54 18.81 16.98
CA ALA A 82 13.97 20.06 16.47
C ALA A 82 13.40 20.94 17.62
N ARG A 83 12.76 20.36 18.63
CA ARG A 83 12.31 21.08 19.83
C ARG A 83 13.48 21.71 20.57
N ARG A 84 14.59 20.98 20.68
CA ARG A 84 15.81 21.54 21.27
C ARG A 84 16.37 22.71 20.46
N ALA A 85 16.26 22.66 19.15
CA ALA A 85 16.66 23.80 18.29
C ALA A 85 15.78 25.02 18.53
N VAL A 86 14.44 24.85 18.62
CA VAL A 86 13.50 25.95 18.94
C VAL A 86 13.77 26.56 20.32
N GLU A 87 14.10 25.74 21.33
CA GLU A 87 14.49 26.23 22.65
C GLU A 87 15.76 27.10 22.63
N LEU A 88 16.72 26.77 21.79
CA LEU A 88 17.99 27.47 21.64
C LEU A 88 17.87 28.75 20.80
N ASP A 89 17.04 28.70 19.76
CA ASP A 89 16.76 29.82 18.87
C ASP A 89 15.26 29.88 18.51
N PRO A 90 14.43 30.52 19.32
CA PRO A 90 12.99 30.68 19.04
C PRO A 90 12.69 31.53 17.80
N GLY A 91 13.70 32.20 17.23
CA GLY A 91 13.59 32.96 15.98
C GLY A 91 13.79 32.13 14.70
N SER A 92 14.25 30.89 14.82
CA SER A 92 14.60 30.05 13.68
C SER A 92 13.34 29.46 13.01
N SER A 93 12.96 29.97 11.83
CA SER A 93 11.87 29.42 11.00
C SER A 93 12.12 27.95 10.67
N ARG A 94 13.36 27.59 10.32
CA ARG A 94 13.74 26.21 9.98
C ARG A 94 13.57 25.25 11.17
N ALA A 95 13.88 25.68 12.41
CA ALA A 95 13.69 24.86 13.59
C ALA A 95 12.18 24.57 13.84
N HIS A 96 11.34 25.61 13.75
CA HIS A 96 9.89 25.46 13.85
C HIS A 96 9.31 24.58 12.73
N ALA A 97 9.75 24.75 11.47
CA ALA A 97 9.31 23.93 10.35
C ALA A 97 9.66 22.44 10.57
N GLN A 98 10.90 22.14 10.98
CA GLN A 98 11.31 20.78 11.28
C GLN A 98 10.54 20.16 12.44
N LEU A 99 10.29 20.93 13.50
CA LEU A 99 9.46 20.46 14.62
C LEU A 99 8.02 20.18 14.15
N GLY A 100 7.41 21.11 13.42
CA GLY A 100 6.05 21.02 12.94
C GLY A 100 5.82 19.79 12.06
N VAL A 101 6.66 19.59 11.05
CA VAL A 101 6.55 18.44 10.14
C VAL A 101 6.71 17.10 10.87
N ASN A 102 7.66 16.98 11.81
CA ASN A 102 7.86 15.74 12.53
C ASN A 102 6.75 15.48 13.58
N LEU A 103 6.13 16.50 14.14
CA LEU A 103 4.92 16.38 14.97
C LEU A 103 3.74 15.86 14.14
N LEU A 104 3.55 16.35 12.90
CA LEU A 104 2.53 15.79 11.99
C LEU A 104 2.79 14.30 11.69
N ARG A 105 4.05 13.90 11.47
CA ARG A 105 4.43 12.51 11.20
C ARG A 105 4.24 11.59 12.40
N THR A 106 4.27 12.14 13.60
CA THR A 106 3.99 11.39 14.85
C THR A 106 2.55 11.49 15.31
N GLY A 107 1.68 12.22 14.58
CA GLY A 107 0.24 12.28 14.81
C GLY A 107 -0.25 13.45 15.65
N ASP A 108 0.64 14.31 16.17
CA ASP A 108 0.24 15.53 16.88
C ASP A 108 -0.02 16.68 15.89
N VAL A 109 -1.18 16.58 15.21
CA VAL A 109 -1.57 17.54 14.18
C VAL A 109 -1.71 18.95 14.72
N ALA A 110 -2.27 19.11 15.93
CA ALA A 110 -2.51 20.43 16.51
C ALA A 110 -1.21 21.15 16.89
N ALA A 111 -0.27 20.45 17.52
CA ALA A 111 1.04 21.02 17.83
C ALA A 111 1.86 21.24 16.55
N GLY A 112 1.82 20.29 15.59
CA GLY A 112 2.49 20.43 14.31
C GLY A 112 2.04 21.67 13.55
N ARG A 113 0.73 21.94 13.49
CA ARG A 113 0.18 23.14 12.88
C ARG A 113 0.71 24.42 13.53
N ARG A 114 0.68 24.50 14.86
CA ARG A 114 1.18 25.70 15.57
C ARG A 114 2.65 25.99 15.26
N GLU A 115 3.48 24.98 15.21
CA GLU A 115 4.88 25.13 14.87
C GLU A 115 5.09 25.56 13.41
N LEU A 116 4.30 25.04 12.47
CA LEU A 116 4.34 25.47 11.07
C LEU A 116 3.83 26.91 10.90
N GLU A 117 2.79 27.33 11.61
CA GLU A 117 2.33 28.71 11.64
C GLU A 117 3.44 29.65 12.16
N ALA A 118 4.12 29.26 13.24
CA ALA A 118 5.26 30.00 13.78
C ALA A 118 6.44 30.05 12.79
N ALA A 119 6.68 28.99 12.01
CA ALA A 119 7.69 28.99 10.94
C ALA A 119 7.31 29.95 9.81
N PHE A 120 6.04 29.90 9.36
CA PHE A 120 5.54 30.73 8.27
C PHE A 120 5.51 32.23 8.61
N GLU A 121 5.18 32.61 9.85
CA GLU A 121 5.28 34.00 10.31
C GLU A 121 6.68 34.59 10.19
N ARG A 122 7.73 33.74 10.30
CA ARG A 122 9.13 34.15 10.25
C ARG A 122 9.70 34.09 8.85
N ASP A 123 9.24 33.12 8.02
CA ASP A 123 9.62 32.92 6.63
C ASP A 123 8.40 32.53 5.78
N PRO A 124 7.64 33.53 5.28
CA PRO A 124 6.48 33.26 4.42
C PRO A 124 6.84 32.79 3.01
N TYR A 125 8.12 32.73 2.67
CA TYR A 125 8.61 32.26 1.37
C TYR A 125 9.00 30.77 1.37
N ASP A 126 8.99 30.11 2.53
CA ASP A 126 9.19 28.66 2.59
C ASP A 126 7.97 27.92 2.00
N VAL A 127 8.14 27.45 0.76
CA VAL A 127 7.09 26.78 -0.03
C VAL A 127 6.61 25.50 0.66
N TRP A 128 7.49 24.78 1.34
CA TRP A 128 7.11 23.52 2.01
C TRP A 128 6.21 23.76 3.21
N THR A 129 6.54 24.72 4.05
CA THR A 129 5.71 25.15 5.18
C THR A 129 4.35 25.66 4.69
N LYS A 130 4.36 26.54 3.67
CA LYS A 130 3.12 27.07 3.08
C LYS A 130 2.23 25.95 2.53
N ASN A 131 2.75 25.09 1.70
CA ASN A 131 1.96 23.98 1.11
C ASN A 131 1.36 23.08 2.19
N THR A 132 2.11 22.81 3.27
CA THR A 132 1.63 21.97 4.36
C THR A 132 0.51 22.66 5.14
N LEU A 133 0.58 23.97 5.37
CA LEU A 133 -0.50 24.73 6.00
C LEU A 133 -1.73 24.80 5.11
N ASP A 134 -1.58 25.07 3.81
CA ASP A 134 -2.68 25.06 2.83
C ASP A 134 -3.38 23.68 2.81
N LEU A 135 -2.63 22.58 2.89
CA LEU A 135 -3.17 21.23 3.00
C LEU A 135 -3.98 21.04 4.28
N LEU A 136 -3.47 21.48 5.44
CA LEU A 136 -4.19 21.38 6.71
C LEU A 136 -5.50 22.18 6.70
N ASP A 137 -5.54 23.30 5.98
CA ASP A 137 -6.75 24.10 5.78
C ASP A 137 -7.73 23.38 4.83
N ALA A 138 -7.26 22.84 3.71
CA ALA A 138 -8.09 22.11 2.74
C ALA A 138 -8.73 20.85 3.36
N THR A 139 -8.05 20.20 4.29
CA THR A 139 -8.52 18.98 4.95
C THR A 139 -9.23 19.22 6.28
N ALA A 140 -9.46 20.48 6.68
CA ALA A 140 -10.15 20.82 7.93
C ALA A 140 -11.59 20.26 8.01
N GLY A 141 -12.24 20.04 6.86
CA GLY A 141 -13.58 19.43 6.74
C GLY A 141 -13.60 17.91 6.66
N TYR A 142 -12.45 17.24 6.72
CA TYR A 142 -12.39 15.79 6.70
C TYR A 142 -13.08 15.18 7.92
N ARG A 143 -13.72 14.02 7.72
CA ARG A 143 -14.36 13.26 8.80
C ARG A 143 -13.43 12.20 9.34
N GLU A 144 -13.57 11.95 10.64
CA GLU A 144 -12.90 10.85 11.32
C GLU A 144 -13.88 9.69 11.54
N VAL A 145 -13.49 8.50 11.06
CA VAL A 145 -14.10 7.21 11.38
C VAL A 145 -13.23 6.54 12.44
N ALA A 146 -13.75 6.49 13.67
CA ALA A 146 -13.02 5.92 14.80
C ALA A 146 -13.31 4.43 14.95
N THR A 147 -12.27 3.63 15.12
CA THR A 147 -12.33 2.22 15.49
C THR A 147 -11.52 1.98 16.77
N PRO A 148 -11.53 0.79 17.37
CA PRO A 148 -10.69 0.51 18.52
C PRO A 148 -9.20 0.81 18.31
N ASN A 149 -8.67 0.53 17.10
CA ASN A 149 -7.24 0.64 16.83
C ASN A 149 -6.88 1.71 15.81
N PHE A 150 -7.85 2.39 15.19
CA PHE A 150 -7.60 3.41 14.16
C PHE A 150 -8.40 4.69 14.36
N ARG A 151 -7.85 5.78 13.83
CA ARG A 151 -8.51 7.06 13.53
C ARG A 151 -8.37 7.29 12.03
N ILE A 152 -9.40 6.92 11.26
CA ILE A 152 -9.40 6.99 9.81
C ILE A 152 -9.97 8.34 9.39
N VAL A 153 -9.17 9.15 8.71
CA VAL A 153 -9.50 10.54 8.35
C VAL A 153 -9.56 10.64 6.83
N MET A 154 -10.71 11.08 6.31
CA MET A 154 -10.95 11.17 4.88
C MET A 154 -12.04 12.22 4.56
N ASP A 155 -12.20 12.56 3.29
CA ASP A 155 -13.29 13.41 2.83
C ASP A 155 -14.65 12.90 3.31
N ALA A 156 -15.60 13.81 3.51
CA ALA A 156 -16.92 13.49 4.06
C ALA A 156 -17.71 12.48 3.22
N ARG A 157 -17.60 12.54 1.87
CA ARG A 157 -18.26 11.57 0.97
C ARG A 157 -17.57 10.21 1.03
N ASP A 158 -16.26 10.21 1.02
CA ASP A 158 -15.46 8.99 1.16
C ASP A 158 -15.75 8.31 2.51
N ALA A 159 -15.93 9.06 3.58
CA ALA A 159 -16.26 8.52 4.89
C ALA A 159 -17.59 7.75 4.93
N GLU A 160 -18.56 8.15 4.12
CA GLU A 160 -19.84 7.44 4.01
C GLU A 160 -19.73 6.17 3.14
N LEU A 161 -18.95 6.23 2.06
CA LEU A 161 -18.78 5.13 1.11
C LEU A 161 -17.71 4.13 1.55
N LEU A 162 -16.49 4.63 1.77
CA LEU A 162 -15.30 3.80 2.03
C LEU A 162 -15.06 3.54 3.51
N GLY A 163 -15.54 4.45 4.38
CA GLY A 163 -15.28 4.39 5.82
C GLY A 163 -15.55 3.02 6.44
N PRO A 164 -16.72 2.39 6.21
CA PRO A 164 -17.00 1.06 6.73
C PRO A 164 -16.03 -0.03 6.23
N LEU A 165 -15.69 -0.02 4.93
CA LEU A 165 -14.76 -0.97 4.32
C LEU A 165 -13.33 -0.76 4.82
N ALA A 166 -12.89 0.50 4.89
CA ALA A 166 -11.57 0.85 5.40
C ALA A 166 -11.42 0.46 6.88
N ALA A 167 -12.46 0.68 7.69
CA ALA A 167 -12.47 0.30 9.10
C ALA A 167 -12.36 -1.22 9.28
N GLU A 168 -13.16 -1.99 8.55
CA GLU A 168 -13.14 -3.46 8.60
C GLU A 168 -11.78 -4.01 8.16
N LEU A 169 -11.25 -3.52 7.03
CA LEU A 169 -9.97 -3.97 6.49
C LEU A 169 -8.79 -3.59 7.40
N ALA A 170 -8.78 -2.37 7.94
CA ALA A 170 -7.73 -1.92 8.84
C ALA A 170 -7.71 -2.74 10.15
N GLU A 171 -8.87 -3.04 10.74
CA GLU A 171 -8.96 -3.88 11.93
C GLU A 171 -8.58 -5.33 11.65
N GLU A 172 -8.93 -5.88 10.48
CA GLU A 172 -8.48 -7.21 10.05
C GLU A 172 -6.94 -7.24 9.95
N ALA A 173 -6.34 -6.25 9.27
CA ALA A 173 -4.89 -6.11 9.15
C ALA A 173 -4.22 -6.00 10.53
N TYR A 174 -4.76 -5.14 11.41
CA TYR A 174 -4.26 -4.99 12.78
C TYR A 174 -4.24 -6.31 13.55
N ALA A 175 -5.34 -7.05 13.53
CA ALA A 175 -5.45 -8.31 14.26
C ALA A 175 -4.42 -9.35 13.76
N ARG A 176 -4.26 -9.45 12.45
CA ARG A 176 -3.28 -10.36 11.83
C ARG A 176 -1.84 -9.97 12.16
N PHE A 177 -1.49 -8.68 12.01
CA PHE A 177 -0.12 -8.21 12.22
C PHE A 177 0.26 -8.18 13.70
N ALA A 178 -0.67 -7.83 14.60
CA ALA A 178 -0.44 -7.91 16.03
C ALA A 178 -0.06 -9.32 16.48
N THR A 179 -0.73 -10.33 15.91
CA THR A 179 -0.41 -11.74 16.17
C THR A 179 0.92 -12.14 15.54
N ARG A 180 1.13 -11.77 14.25
CA ARG A 180 2.31 -12.20 13.50
C ARG A 180 3.61 -11.60 13.98
N TYR A 181 3.61 -10.31 14.34
CA TYR A 181 4.82 -9.60 14.76
C TYR A 181 5.00 -9.50 16.28
N GLY A 182 4.01 -9.95 17.07
CA GLY A 182 4.09 -9.89 18.53
C GLY A 182 4.23 -8.48 19.09
N TRP A 183 3.81 -7.46 18.33
CA TRP A 183 3.90 -6.05 18.68
C TRP A 183 2.57 -5.35 18.45
N ARG A 184 2.31 -4.27 19.20
CA ARG A 184 1.09 -3.46 19.06
C ARG A 184 1.43 -1.97 19.18
N PRO A 185 0.82 -1.10 18.39
CA PRO A 185 0.85 0.34 18.63
C PRO A 185 0.36 0.69 20.03
N THR A 186 0.96 1.70 20.65
CA THR A 186 0.57 2.18 21.99
C THR A 186 -0.62 3.13 22.00
N ALA A 187 -1.02 3.60 20.82
CA ALA A 187 -2.17 4.47 20.58
C ALA A 187 -2.83 4.08 19.25
N PRO A 188 -4.09 4.46 19.00
CA PRO A 188 -4.71 4.23 17.70
C PRO A 188 -3.90 4.84 16.56
N VAL A 189 -3.74 4.07 15.48
CA VAL A 189 -3.04 4.48 14.26
C VAL A 189 -3.90 5.50 13.52
N ARG A 190 -3.30 6.62 13.11
CA ARG A 190 -3.97 7.60 12.27
C ARG A 190 -3.80 7.22 10.81
N LEU A 191 -4.90 6.95 10.11
CA LEU A 191 -4.94 6.62 8.69
C LEU A 191 -5.59 7.76 7.92
N GLU A 192 -4.84 8.42 7.04
CA GLU A 192 -5.26 9.59 6.27
C GLU A 192 -5.41 9.22 4.79
N LEU A 193 -6.63 9.35 4.22
CA LEU A 193 -6.92 9.11 2.81
C LEU A 193 -7.19 10.45 2.11
N TYR A 194 -6.43 10.75 1.06
CA TYR A 194 -6.48 12.01 0.33
C TYR A 194 -7.15 11.84 -1.04
N THR A 195 -8.16 12.63 -1.32
CA THR A 195 -8.92 12.60 -2.58
C THR A 195 -8.15 13.18 -3.77
N HIS A 196 -7.01 13.82 -3.53
CA HIS A 196 -6.13 14.35 -4.56
C HIS A 196 -4.70 13.88 -4.30
N HIS A 197 -4.06 13.29 -5.31
CA HIS A 197 -2.67 12.84 -5.23
C HIS A 197 -1.69 13.96 -4.84
N ARG A 198 -1.97 15.20 -5.27
CA ARG A 198 -1.20 16.38 -4.85
C ARG A 198 -1.18 16.54 -3.33
N ASP A 199 -2.32 16.35 -2.68
CA ASP A 199 -2.46 16.55 -1.23
C ASP A 199 -1.72 15.46 -0.45
N PHE A 200 -1.83 14.21 -0.90
CA PHE A 200 -1.00 13.12 -0.38
C PHE A 200 0.50 13.39 -0.57
N SER A 201 0.89 13.88 -1.73
CA SER A 201 2.29 14.23 -2.02
C SER A 201 2.80 15.33 -1.09
N VAL A 202 2.03 16.42 -0.92
CA VAL A 202 2.36 17.51 0.01
C VAL A 202 2.43 17.00 1.45
N ARG A 203 1.49 16.15 1.87
CA ARG A 203 1.51 15.53 3.21
C ARG A 203 2.80 14.75 3.46
N THR A 204 3.34 14.12 2.45
CA THR A 204 4.49 13.23 2.55
C THR A 204 5.82 13.98 2.47
N ILE A 205 5.98 14.84 1.45
CA ILE A 205 7.25 15.51 1.14
C ILE A 205 7.18 17.04 1.07
N GLY A 206 6.01 17.65 1.34
CA GLY A 206 5.83 19.11 1.28
C GLY A 206 5.70 19.69 -0.14
N LEU A 207 5.81 18.85 -1.18
CA LEU A 207 5.73 19.22 -2.59
C LEU A 207 4.85 18.22 -3.35
N ALA A 208 4.30 18.66 -4.50
CA ALA A 208 3.59 17.77 -5.41
C ALA A 208 4.55 16.85 -6.17
N GLY A 209 4.10 15.63 -6.54
CA GLY A 209 4.76 14.78 -7.53
C GLY A 209 5.53 13.58 -6.95
N ILE A 210 5.15 13.04 -5.79
CA ILE A 210 5.67 11.75 -5.31
C ILE A 210 5.13 10.59 -6.16
N GLY A 211 5.97 9.60 -6.45
CA GLY A 211 5.59 8.40 -7.20
C GLY A 211 5.05 7.24 -6.34
N ALA A 212 4.56 7.49 -5.12
CA ALA A 212 4.00 6.49 -4.21
C ALA A 212 2.47 6.58 -4.14
N LEU A 213 1.81 5.53 -3.68
CA LEU A 213 0.36 5.46 -3.42
C LEU A 213 0.04 5.60 -1.94
N GLY A 214 0.97 5.24 -1.08
CA GLY A 214 0.90 5.34 0.36
C GLY A 214 2.27 5.55 0.99
N VAL A 215 2.29 5.99 2.23
CA VAL A 215 3.50 6.13 3.07
C VAL A 215 3.12 5.94 4.53
N SER A 216 3.82 5.07 5.23
CA SER A 216 3.71 4.93 6.68
C SER A 216 4.84 5.67 7.40
N PHE A 217 4.47 6.53 8.33
CA PHE A 217 5.39 7.16 9.28
C PHE A 217 5.50 6.40 10.61
N GLY A 218 4.90 5.21 10.67
CA GLY A 218 4.74 4.41 11.88
C GLY A 218 3.35 4.61 12.51
N PRO A 219 3.15 5.59 13.41
CA PRO A 219 1.84 5.85 14.01
C PRO A 219 0.84 6.56 13.08
N VAL A 220 1.30 7.08 11.97
CA VAL A 220 0.48 7.75 10.94
C VAL A 220 0.73 7.08 9.60
N VAL A 221 -0.34 6.76 8.91
CA VAL A 221 -0.36 6.30 7.52
C VAL A 221 -1.05 7.37 6.68
N ALA A 222 -0.45 7.77 5.58
CA ALA A 222 -1.05 8.65 4.58
C ALA A 222 -1.09 7.92 3.24
N MET A 223 -2.21 7.99 2.50
CA MET A 223 -2.33 7.34 1.20
C MET A 223 -3.31 8.07 0.27
N ASP A 224 -3.20 7.78 -1.01
CA ASP A 224 -4.23 8.17 -1.97
C ASP A 224 -5.56 7.49 -1.61
N SER A 225 -6.65 8.24 -1.62
CA SER A 225 -7.99 7.67 -1.74
C SER A 225 -8.19 7.17 -3.19
N PRO A 226 -9.06 6.20 -3.43
CA PRO A 226 -9.43 5.83 -4.80
C PRO A 226 -9.86 7.00 -5.68
N ALA A 227 -10.42 8.08 -5.09
CA ALA A 227 -10.78 9.30 -5.81
C ALA A 227 -9.59 10.09 -6.36
N ALA A 228 -8.38 9.83 -5.88
CA ALA A 228 -7.15 10.50 -6.33
C ALA A 228 -6.61 9.98 -7.67
N ARG A 229 -7.15 8.89 -8.19
CA ARG A 229 -6.69 8.17 -9.38
C ARG A 229 -7.84 7.79 -10.29
N ASP A 230 -7.53 7.44 -11.52
CA ASP A 230 -8.52 6.89 -12.44
C ASP A 230 -8.99 5.51 -11.96
N ALA A 231 -10.26 5.20 -12.24
CA ALA A 231 -10.85 3.93 -11.83
C ALA A 231 -10.10 2.74 -12.45
N GLY A 232 -9.68 1.82 -11.62
CA GLY A 232 -8.91 0.64 -12.04
C GLY A 232 -7.38 0.80 -11.97
N ASP A 233 -6.86 1.99 -11.64
CA ASP A 233 -5.41 2.25 -11.66
C ASP A 233 -4.66 1.56 -10.50
N PHE A 234 -5.30 1.39 -9.35
CA PHE A 234 -4.68 0.71 -8.21
C PHE A 234 -5.70 0.10 -7.27
N ASN A 235 -5.26 -0.89 -6.51
CA ASN A 235 -6.02 -1.51 -5.43
C ASN A 235 -5.79 -0.75 -4.12
N TRP A 236 -6.76 0.05 -3.72
CA TRP A 236 -6.67 0.83 -2.49
C TRP A 236 -6.68 -0.04 -1.22
N GLY A 237 -7.32 -1.21 -1.28
CA GLY A 237 -7.35 -2.15 -0.16
C GLY A 237 -6.00 -2.83 0.06
N SER A 238 -5.34 -3.29 -1.02
CA SER A 238 -3.98 -3.83 -0.98
C SER A 238 -3.00 -2.76 -0.48
N THR A 239 -3.12 -1.51 -0.98
CA THR A 239 -2.30 -0.38 -0.51
C THR A 239 -2.49 -0.10 0.98
N LEU A 240 -3.74 -0.06 1.47
CA LEU A 240 -4.02 0.11 2.90
C LEU A 240 -3.36 -1.01 3.73
N TRP A 241 -3.49 -2.25 3.28
CA TRP A 241 -2.88 -3.41 3.93
C TRP A 241 -1.35 -3.30 4.00
N HIS A 242 -0.73 -2.91 2.89
CA HIS A 242 0.71 -2.64 2.78
C HIS A 242 1.18 -1.59 3.80
N GLU A 243 0.50 -0.45 3.85
CA GLU A 243 0.88 0.66 4.73
C GLU A 243 0.65 0.34 6.22
N VAL A 244 -0.41 -0.43 6.54
CA VAL A 244 -0.62 -0.92 7.89
C VAL A 244 0.48 -1.92 8.29
N ALA A 245 0.95 -2.78 7.37
CA ALA A 245 2.08 -3.67 7.65
C ALA A 245 3.35 -2.89 8.03
N HIS A 246 3.61 -1.76 7.36
CA HIS A 246 4.71 -0.86 7.74
C HIS A 246 4.57 -0.31 9.16
N THR A 247 3.37 0.01 9.62
CA THR A 247 3.16 0.44 11.02
C THR A 247 3.71 -0.57 12.02
N PHE A 248 3.48 -1.87 11.76
CA PHE A 248 3.96 -2.94 12.64
C PHE A 248 5.46 -3.20 12.48
N THR A 249 5.98 -3.24 11.26
CA THR A 249 7.40 -3.51 11.02
C THR A 249 8.28 -2.37 11.52
N LEU A 250 7.87 -1.12 11.30
CA LEU A 250 8.55 0.08 11.82
C LEU A 250 8.45 0.14 13.35
N GLY A 251 7.27 -0.09 13.91
CA GLY A 251 7.08 -0.04 15.36
C GLY A 251 7.86 -1.13 16.09
N ALA A 252 7.79 -2.39 15.64
CA ALA A 252 8.52 -3.50 16.25
C ALA A 252 10.04 -3.34 16.17
N SER A 253 10.55 -2.71 15.11
CA SER A 253 11.98 -2.46 14.90
C SER A 253 12.46 -1.10 15.43
N GLY A 254 11.58 -0.26 16.01
CA GLY A 254 11.91 1.12 16.37
C GLY A 254 12.37 1.93 15.15
N SER A 255 11.75 1.72 14.00
CA SER A 255 12.05 2.32 12.70
C SER A 255 13.46 2.05 12.17
N ARG A 256 14.12 0.96 12.63
CA ARG A 256 15.48 0.58 12.22
C ARG A 256 15.54 -0.60 11.25
N VAL A 257 14.42 -1.19 10.89
CA VAL A 257 14.34 -2.24 9.87
C VAL A 257 14.85 -1.68 8.52
N PRO A 258 15.73 -2.43 7.80
CA PRO A 258 16.21 -2.01 6.49
C PRO A 258 15.05 -1.97 5.49
N ARG A 259 15.16 -1.09 4.49
CA ARG A 259 14.07 -0.83 3.56
C ARG A 259 13.64 -2.11 2.84
N TRP A 260 14.58 -2.89 2.34
CA TRP A 260 14.26 -4.13 1.63
C TRP A 260 13.39 -5.09 2.44
N LEU A 261 13.66 -5.22 3.77
CA LEU A 261 12.87 -6.12 4.62
C LEU A 261 11.50 -5.52 4.95
N SER A 262 11.42 -4.22 5.20
CA SER A 262 10.14 -3.54 5.45
C SER A 262 9.21 -3.63 4.24
N GLU A 263 9.71 -3.28 3.05
CA GLU A 263 8.93 -3.38 1.79
C GLU A 263 8.62 -4.84 1.43
N GLY A 264 9.62 -5.72 1.59
CA GLY A 264 9.44 -7.16 1.33
C GLY A 264 8.37 -7.80 2.21
N LEU A 265 8.33 -7.45 3.49
CA LEU A 265 7.28 -7.91 4.41
C LEU A 265 5.91 -7.36 4.01
N SER A 266 5.80 -6.07 3.67
CA SER A 266 4.52 -5.48 3.28
C SER A 266 3.94 -6.16 2.04
N VAL A 267 4.71 -6.33 0.96
CA VAL A 267 4.26 -7.05 -0.26
C VAL A 267 3.99 -8.54 0.03
N TYR A 268 4.79 -9.17 0.90
CA TYR A 268 4.54 -10.54 1.29
C TYR A 268 3.23 -10.70 2.07
N GLU A 269 2.89 -9.78 2.95
CA GLU A 269 1.63 -9.78 3.69
C GLU A 269 0.42 -9.46 2.78
N GLU A 270 0.55 -8.63 1.73
CA GLU A 270 -0.47 -8.47 0.69
C GLU A 270 -0.78 -9.82 0.01
N ARG A 271 0.25 -10.52 -0.49
CA ARG A 271 0.11 -11.84 -1.14
C ARG A 271 -0.51 -12.89 -0.22
N ARG A 272 -0.30 -12.79 1.10
CA ARG A 272 -0.90 -13.66 2.11
C ARG A 272 -2.31 -13.25 2.51
N ALA A 273 -2.67 -12.00 2.32
CA ALA A 273 -3.99 -11.49 2.69
C ALA A 273 -5.07 -12.06 1.76
N ARG A 274 -4.85 -11.91 0.46
CA ARG A 274 -5.79 -12.36 -0.57
C ARG A 274 -5.04 -12.87 -1.80
N PRO A 275 -5.55 -13.92 -2.49
CA PRO A 275 -5.02 -14.33 -3.78
C PRO A 275 -5.09 -13.19 -4.80
N GLY A 276 -3.98 -12.92 -5.47
CA GLY A 276 -3.90 -11.86 -6.48
C GLY A 276 -3.59 -10.47 -5.94
N TRP A 277 -3.49 -10.28 -4.60
CA TRP A 277 -2.95 -9.08 -4.00
C TRP A 277 -1.41 -9.13 -3.99
N GLY A 278 -0.79 -7.96 -4.03
CA GLY A 278 0.64 -7.84 -4.15
C GLY A 278 1.14 -8.24 -5.54
N MET A 279 2.39 -8.63 -5.63
CA MET A 279 3.04 -8.95 -6.92
C MET A 279 3.46 -10.40 -6.96
N ASP A 280 3.08 -11.11 -8.04
CA ASP A 280 3.61 -12.43 -8.37
C ASP A 280 4.72 -12.34 -9.45
N PRO A 281 5.65 -13.33 -9.51
CA PRO A 281 6.71 -13.30 -10.50
C PRO A 281 6.18 -13.28 -11.93
N SER A 282 6.41 -12.15 -12.61
CA SER A 282 6.06 -11.95 -14.02
C SER A 282 7.15 -12.52 -14.97
N PRO A 283 6.84 -12.72 -16.26
CA PRO A 283 7.85 -13.08 -17.26
C PRO A 283 9.01 -12.09 -17.30
N ASP A 284 8.74 -10.80 -17.14
CA ASP A 284 9.72 -9.72 -17.13
C ASP A 284 10.66 -9.81 -15.93
N PHE A 285 10.11 -10.02 -14.74
CA PHE A 285 10.91 -10.23 -13.52
C PHE A 285 11.84 -11.44 -13.66
N LEU A 286 11.32 -12.59 -14.10
CA LEU A 286 12.14 -13.80 -14.23
C LEU A 286 13.19 -13.66 -15.35
N ALA A 287 12.90 -12.94 -16.43
CA ALA A 287 13.90 -12.60 -17.44
C ALA A 287 15.01 -11.72 -16.90
N ALA A 288 14.65 -10.65 -16.12
CA ALA A 288 15.61 -9.79 -15.45
C ALA A 288 16.46 -10.56 -14.44
N TYR A 289 15.84 -11.46 -13.67
CA TYR A 289 16.54 -12.32 -12.71
C TYR A 289 17.51 -13.27 -13.41
N ALA A 290 17.07 -13.95 -14.48
CA ALA A 290 17.92 -14.84 -15.27
C ALA A 290 19.13 -14.14 -15.90
N ALA A 291 18.96 -12.85 -16.24
CA ALA A 291 20.02 -11.97 -16.76
C ALA A 291 20.93 -11.38 -15.66
N GLY A 292 20.73 -11.72 -14.38
CA GLY A 292 21.52 -11.19 -13.26
C GLY A 292 21.31 -9.70 -12.96
N ARG A 293 20.18 -9.13 -13.40
CA ARG A 293 19.85 -7.70 -13.21
C ARG A 293 19.11 -7.42 -11.89
N VAL A 294 18.53 -8.43 -11.27
CA VAL A 294 17.91 -8.32 -9.94
C VAL A 294 19.00 -8.49 -8.88
N PRO A 295 19.18 -7.53 -7.96
CA PRO A 295 20.19 -7.65 -6.91
C PRO A 295 19.94 -8.86 -6.00
N PRO A 296 20.99 -9.50 -5.46
CA PRO A 296 20.84 -10.54 -4.45
C PRO A 296 20.31 -9.96 -3.12
N PRO A 297 19.78 -10.80 -2.20
CA PRO A 297 19.25 -10.36 -0.91
C PRO A 297 20.14 -9.38 -0.14
N SER A 298 21.45 -9.61 -0.10
CA SER A 298 22.43 -8.76 0.59
C SER A 298 22.55 -7.34 -0.01
N ARG A 299 22.05 -7.12 -1.22
CA ARG A 299 22.13 -5.84 -1.95
C ARG A 299 20.77 -5.31 -2.42
N LEU A 300 19.66 -5.83 -1.90
CA LEU A 300 18.32 -5.39 -2.34
C LEU A 300 18.05 -3.92 -2.06
N ASN A 301 18.64 -3.33 -1.02
CA ASN A 301 18.54 -1.89 -0.80
C ASN A 301 18.99 -1.05 -2.00
N ASP A 302 19.97 -1.50 -2.78
CA ASP A 302 20.45 -0.81 -3.98
C ASP A 302 19.32 -0.60 -5.00
N GLY A 303 18.44 -1.60 -5.16
CA GLY A 303 17.31 -1.54 -6.09
C GLY A 303 16.25 -0.51 -5.72
N PHE A 304 16.12 -0.18 -4.44
CA PHE A 304 15.20 0.84 -3.95
C PHE A 304 15.81 2.24 -4.00
N MET A 305 17.11 2.37 -3.69
CA MET A 305 17.76 3.66 -3.48
C MET A 305 18.43 4.21 -4.73
N ARG A 306 18.92 3.34 -5.61
CA ARG A 306 19.68 3.70 -6.82
C ARG A 306 19.33 2.77 -7.97
N PRO A 307 18.07 2.80 -8.46
CA PRO A 307 17.65 1.91 -9.53
C PRO A 307 18.48 2.20 -10.80
N ALA A 308 19.02 1.13 -11.40
CA ALA A 308 19.82 1.20 -12.62
C ALA A 308 18.94 1.22 -13.89
N TYR A 309 17.64 0.86 -13.76
CA TYR A 309 16.67 0.89 -14.85
C TYR A 309 15.25 1.09 -14.28
N PRO A 310 14.27 1.61 -15.04
CA PRO A 310 12.95 2.02 -14.54
C PRO A 310 12.19 0.93 -13.79
N ALA A 311 12.16 -0.32 -14.31
CA ALA A 311 11.43 -1.43 -13.69
C ALA A 311 12.14 -2.01 -12.45
N GLN A 312 13.38 -1.60 -12.13
CA GLN A 312 14.15 -2.20 -11.03
C GLN A 312 13.50 -2.02 -9.66
N ILE A 313 12.81 -0.91 -9.43
CA ILE A 313 12.11 -0.67 -8.17
C ILE A 313 11.04 -1.76 -7.96
N GLY A 314 10.17 -2.00 -8.95
CA GLY A 314 9.18 -3.06 -8.89
C GLY A 314 9.81 -4.45 -8.72
N HIS A 315 10.91 -4.71 -9.43
CA HIS A 315 11.67 -5.95 -9.25
C HIS A 315 12.26 -6.09 -7.85
N ALA A 316 12.69 -4.99 -7.21
CA ALA A 316 13.19 -5.01 -5.85
C ALA A 316 12.09 -5.31 -4.82
N TYR A 317 10.88 -4.73 -4.99
CA TYR A 317 9.70 -5.05 -4.17
C TYR A 317 9.37 -6.54 -4.23
N LEU A 318 9.25 -7.07 -5.45
CA LEU A 318 8.95 -8.48 -5.64
C LEU A 318 10.06 -9.40 -5.11
N ALA A 319 11.33 -9.12 -5.42
CA ALA A 319 12.46 -9.90 -4.91
C ALA A 319 12.49 -9.92 -3.38
N ALA A 320 12.29 -8.77 -2.74
CA ALA A 320 12.24 -8.67 -1.28
C ALA A 320 11.09 -9.49 -0.68
N SER A 321 9.91 -9.47 -1.31
CA SER A 321 8.77 -10.32 -0.93
C SER A 321 9.08 -11.81 -1.06
N LEU A 322 9.76 -12.22 -2.14
CA LEU A 322 10.18 -13.61 -2.33
C LEU A 322 11.25 -14.05 -1.33
N VAL A 323 12.16 -13.14 -0.90
CA VAL A 323 13.07 -13.41 0.21
C VAL A 323 12.29 -13.64 1.51
N CYS A 324 11.25 -12.83 1.78
CA CYS A 324 10.39 -13.05 2.95
C CYS A 324 9.65 -14.40 2.86
N GLU A 325 9.15 -14.77 1.67
CA GLU A 325 8.53 -16.09 1.45
C GLU A 325 9.52 -17.24 1.72
N TYR A 326 10.75 -17.10 1.22
CA TYR A 326 11.83 -18.07 1.48
C TYR A 326 12.12 -18.20 2.99
N VAL A 327 12.28 -17.06 3.68
CA VAL A 327 12.57 -17.04 5.12
C VAL A 327 11.44 -17.68 5.93
N ASP A 328 10.17 -17.35 5.61
CA ASP A 328 9.01 -17.96 6.27
C ASP A 328 8.98 -19.49 6.08
N GLY A 329 9.17 -19.94 4.85
CA GLY A 329 9.17 -21.37 4.53
C GLY A 329 10.33 -22.16 5.13
N ARG A 330 11.50 -21.52 5.30
CA ARG A 330 12.73 -22.19 5.78
C ARG A 330 12.95 -22.08 7.28
N HIS A 331 12.60 -20.93 7.88
CA HIS A 331 12.89 -20.59 9.27
C HIS A 331 11.62 -20.39 10.11
N GLY A 332 10.45 -20.38 9.48
CA GLY A 332 9.15 -20.15 10.11
C GLY A 332 8.83 -18.68 10.39
N ALA A 333 7.56 -18.42 10.65
CA ALA A 333 7.02 -17.08 10.87
C ALA A 333 7.68 -16.31 12.02
N GLU A 334 8.15 -17.04 13.05
CA GLU A 334 8.79 -16.47 14.24
C GLU A 334 10.16 -15.83 13.95
N ALA A 335 10.72 -16.05 12.76
CA ALA A 335 11.94 -15.38 12.33
C ALA A 335 11.75 -13.86 12.21
N PHE A 336 10.59 -13.40 11.75
CA PHE A 336 10.36 -11.98 11.49
C PHE A 336 10.31 -11.11 12.75
N PRO A 337 9.50 -11.42 13.80
CA PRO A 337 9.56 -10.63 15.02
C PRO A 337 10.97 -10.62 15.65
N ARG A 338 11.71 -11.74 15.58
CA ARG A 338 13.10 -11.80 16.06
C ARG A 338 14.04 -10.91 15.26
N LEU A 339 13.93 -10.87 13.92
CA LEU A 339 14.70 -9.95 13.06
C LEU A 339 14.39 -8.50 13.37
N LEU A 340 13.08 -8.14 13.47
CA LEU A 340 12.66 -6.78 13.81
C LEU A 340 13.20 -6.33 15.18
N HIS A 341 13.18 -7.21 16.18
CA HIS A 341 13.76 -6.92 17.49
C HIS A 341 15.28 -6.76 17.42
N ALA A 342 15.99 -7.59 16.64
CA ALA A 342 17.43 -7.43 16.46
C ALA A 342 17.78 -6.05 15.87
N TYR A 343 17.03 -5.58 14.88
CA TYR A 343 17.21 -4.22 14.35
C TYR A 343 16.88 -3.13 15.37
N ARG A 344 15.83 -3.31 16.17
CA ARG A 344 15.51 -2.39 17.28
C ARG A 344 16.68 -2.25 18.26
N ASP A 345 17.37 -3.35 18.51
CA ASP A 345 18.52 -3.40 19.41
C ASP A 345 19.84 -2.94 18.73
N GLY A 346 19.75 -2.38 17.51
CA GLY A 346 20.87 -1.77 16.78
C GLY A 346 21.79 -2.79 16.08
N ARG A 347 21.35 -4.03 15.87
CA ARG A 347 22.11 -5.02 15.10
C ARG A 347 22.21 -4.60 13.63
N THR A 348 23.38 -4.83 13.04
CA THR A 348 23.54 -4.73 11.58
C THR A 348 22.78 -5.84 10.88
N THR A 349 22.45 -5.67 9.58
CA THR A 349 21.80 -6.73 8.79
C THR A 349 22.59 -8.05 8.86
N GLY A 350 23.92 -7.99 8.73
CA GLY A 350 24.75 -9.18 8.82
C GLY A 350 24.72 -9.88 10.18
N ASP A 351 24.64 -9.11 11.29
CA ASP A 351 24.54 -9.67 12.63
C ASP A 351 23.13 -10.24 12.88
N ALA A 352 22.10 -9.50 12.49
CA ALA A 352 20.70 -9.95 12.64
C ALA A 352 20.45 -11.27 11.89
N LEU A 353 20.96 -11.42 10.67
CA LEU A 353 20.84 -12.67 9.91
C LEU A 353 21.57 -13.82 10.61
N ARG A 354 22.81 -13.60 11.10
CA ARG A 354 23.55 -14.64 11.83
C ARG A 354 22.87 -15.02 13.15
N ASP A 355 22.45 -14.04 13.94
CA ASP A 355 21.87 -14.27 15.26
C ASP A 355 20.49 -14.94 15.19
N VAL A 356 19.70 -14.63 14.16
CA VAL A 356 18.30 -15.07 14.06
C VAL A 356 18.12 -16.27 13.12
N LEU A 357 18.76 -16.24 11.94
CA LEU A 357 18.61 -17.27 10.91
C LEU A 357 19.78 -18.26 10.89
N GLY A 358 20.90 -17.93 11.54
CA GLY A 358 22.09 -18.78 11.55
C GLY A 358 22.89 -18.73 10.23
N VAL A 359 22.64 -17.73 9.36
CA VAL A 359 23.28 -17.60 8.06
C VAL A 359 23.96 -16.25 7.89
N SER A 360 25.06 -16.21 7.16
CA SER A 360 25.66 -14.95 6.70
C SER A 360 24.89 -14.38 5.51
N PRO A 361 25.03 -13.07 5.18
CA PRO A 361 24.44 -12.49 3.98
C PRO A 361 24.77 -13.26 2.71
N ALA A 362 26.02 -13.71 2.53
CA ALA A 362 26.43 -14.46 1.36
C ALA A 362 25.84 -15.89 1.30
N GLU A 363 25.55 -16.48 2.45
CA GLU A 363 24.83 -17.76 2.53
C GLU A 363 23.36 -17.57 2.16
N LEU A 364 22.70 -16.53 2.67
CA LEU A 364 21.34 -16.19 2.29
C LEU A 364 21.23 -15.96 0.77
N ASP A 365 22.18 -15.23 0.16
CA ASP A 365 22.21 -15.01 -1.29
C ASP A 365 22.22 -16.34 -2.07
N ARG A 366 23.09 -17.27 -1.69
CA ARG A 366 23.20 -18.57 -2.36
C ARG A 366 21.98 -19.46 -2.15
N GLU A 367 21.47 -19.52 -0.92
CA GLU A 367 20.32 -20.37 -0.59
C GLU A 367 19.04 -19.86 -1.26
N PHE A 368 18.85 -18.54 -1.27
CA PHE A 368 17.72 -17.91 -1.96
C PHE A 368 17.81 -18.11 -3.48
N ASP A 369 18.97 -17.91 -4.11
CA ASP A 369 19.15 -18.17 -5.55
C ASP A 369 18.81 -19.63 -5.90
N ALA A 370 19.30 -20.58 -5.12
CA ALA A 370 19.01 -21.99 -5.32
C ALA A 370 17.51 -22.30 -5.17
N TRP A 371 16.86 -21.75 -4.15
CA TRP A 371 15.43 -21.90 -3.92
C TRP A 371 14.59 -21.32 -5.06
N LEU A 372 14.89 -20.09 -5.49
CA LEU A 372 14.15 -19.41 -6.55
C LEU A 372 14.30 -20.14 -7.89
N ARG A 373 15.51 -20.57 -8.24
CA ARG A 373 15.76 -21.34 -9.47
C ARG A 373 15.07 -22.71 -9.46
N ALA A 374 15.01 -23.38 -8.33
CA ALA A 374 14.29 -24.63 -8.21
C ALA A 374 12.78 -24.43 -8.36
N ARG A 375 12.23 -23.42 -7.68
CA ARG A 375 10.79 -23.11 -7.65
C ARG A 375 10.24 -22.70 -9.02
N TYR A 376 10.97 -21.87 -9.76
CA TYR A 376 10.57 -21.32 -11.06
C TYR A 376 11.37 -21.88 -12.23
N SER A 377 11.92 -23.09 -12.12
CA SER A 377 12.81 -23.67 -13.14
C SER A 377 12.19 -23.67 -14.53
N ARG A 378 10.92 -24.12 -14.67
CA ARG A 378 10.20 -24.15 -15.95
C ARG A 378 9.99 -22.78 -16.55
N GLN A 379 9.58 -21.81 -15.72
CA GLN A 379 9.34 -20.43 -16.15
C GLN A 379 10.66 -19.73 -16.52
N LEU A 380 11.72 -19.95 -15.75
CA LEU A 380 13.07 -19.45 -16.08
C LEU A 380 13.57 -20.01 -17.43
N ASP A 381 13.37 -21.29 -17.70
CA ASP A 381 13.72 -21.88 -18.99
C ASP A 381 12.84 -21.34 -20.13
N ALA A 382 11.57 -21.07 -19.85
CA ALA A 382 10.63 -20.53 -20.83
C ALA A 382 10.95 -19.09 -21.24
N VAL A 383 11.53 -18.27 -20.35
CA VAL A 383 11.88 -16.86 -20.64
C VAL A 383 13.32 -16.65 -21.10
N ARG A 384 14.22 -17.66 -21.00
CA ARG A 384 15.60 -17.58 -21.45
C ARG A 384 15.69 -17.54 -22.99
N GLY A 385 16.66 -16.79 -23.52
CA GLY A 385 17.01 -16.80 -24.95
C GLY A 385 16.55 -15.61 -25.76
N GLY A 386 16.17 -14.51 -25.12
CA GLY A 386 16.07 -13.20 -25.80
C GLY A 386 17.43 -12.52 -25.82
N GLU A 387 18.08 -12.45 -27.00
CA GLU A 387 19.20 -11.52 -27.16
C GLU A 387 18.68 -10.09 -27.01
N ALA A 388 19.33 -9.28 -26.15
CA ALA A 388 19.08 -7.87 -26.06
C ALA A 388 19.33 -7.24 -27.44
N ARG A 389 18.28 -6.89 -28.18
CA ARG A 389 18.39 -6.12 -29.39
C ARG A 389 18.50 -4.65 -29.02
N GLY A 390 19.72 -4.15 -29.13
CA GLY A 390 20.01 -2.71 -29.12
C GLY A 390 20.39 -2.15 -27.75
N ASP A 391 21.10 -1.03 -27.80
CA ASP A 391 21.65 -0.25 -26.68
C ASP A 391 20.59 0.43 -25.78
N SER A 392 19.32 0.03 -25.85
CA SER A 392 18.29 0.54 -24.92
C SER A 392 18.36 -0.21 -23.60
N VAL A 393 18.76 0.52 -22.57
CA VAL A 393 18.85 0.09 -21.16
C VAL A 393 17.45 -0.25 -20.59
N ASP A 394 16.37 -0.05 -21.33
CA ASP A 394 15.03 0.23 -20.81
C ASP A 394 14.09 -0.96 -20.65
N ALA A 395 14.38 -2.16 -21.13
CA ALA A 395 13.59 -3.34 -20.74
C ALA A 395 14.36 -4.65 -20.95
N PRO A 396 14.26 -5.63 -20.03
CA PRO A 396 14.64 -7.00 -20.34
C PRO A 396 13.67 -7.52 -21.39
N VAL A 397 14.19 -7.89 -22.57
CA VAL A 397 13.34 -8.51 -23.61
C VAL A 397 12.98 -9.90 -23.11
N VAL A 398 11.69 -10.12 -22.80
CA VAL A 398 11.17 -11.46 -22.55
C VAL A 398 11.38 -12.27 -23.83
N GLY A 399 12.26 -13.23 -23.76
CA GLY A 399 12.62 -14.12 -24.88
C GLY A 399 12.10 -15.54 -24.68
N GLY A 400 12.74 -16.48 -25.36
CA GLY A 400 12.53 -17.90 -25.14
C GLY A 400 11.26 -18.47 -25.75
N SER A 401 10.86 -19.64 -25.24
CA SER A 401 9.71 -20.37 -25.76
C SER A 401 8.38 -19.71 -25.44
N PHE A 402 8.27 -19.03 -24.28
CA PHE A 402 7.09 -18.29 -23.90
C PHE A 402 6.78 -17.14 -24.87
N ALA A 403 7.74 -16.26 -25.12
CA ALA A 403 7.55 -15.13 -26.03
C ALA A 403 7.25 -15.58 -27.47
N ARG A 404 7.89 -16.67 -27.93
CA ARG A 404 7.60 -17.24 -29.25
C ARG A 404 6.17 -17.77 -29.36
N ALA A 405 5.70 -18.51 -28.36
CA ALA A 405 4.32 -19.02 -28.32
C ALA A 405 3.30 -17.89 -28.27
N LEU A 406 3.51 -16.90 -27.40
CA LEU A 406 2.64 -15.73 -27.28
C LEU A 406 2.57 -14.94 -28.60
N ALA A 407 3.71 -14.68 -29.24
CA ALA A 407 3.77 -13.99 -30.53
C ALA A 407 3.15 -14.81 -31.69
N ALA A 408 3.27 -16.14 -31.67
CA ALA A 408 2.61 -17.00 -32.65
C ALA A 408 1.09 -16.98 -32.46
N GLY A 409 0.61 -17.03 -31.22
CA GLY A 409 -0.81 -16.88 -30.90
C GLY A 409 -1.38 -15.52 -31.34
N ALA A 410 -0.67 -14.41 -31.07
CA ALA A 410 -1.07 -13.08 -31.51
C ALA A 410 -1.16 -12.97 -33.05
N ARG A 411 -0.18 -13.46 -33.79
CA ARG A 411 -0.23 -13.50 -35.27
C ARG A 411 -1.40 -14.33 -35.78
N ALA A 412 -1.64 -15.51 -35.21
CA ALA A 412 -2.77 -16.34 -35.60
C ALA A 412 -4.12 -15.65 -35.37
N LEU A 413 -4.23 -14.81 -34.31
CA LEU A 413 -5.40 -13.94 -34.07
C LEU A 413 -5.58 -12.89 -35.17
N GLU A 414 -4.51 -12.24 -35.60
CA GLU A 414 -4.51 -11.24 -36.68
C GLU A 414 -4.90 -11.89 -38.03
N GLU A 415 -4.48 -13.11 -38.26
CA GLU A 415 -4.81 -13.91 -39.47
C GLU A 415 -6.22 -14.53 -39.40
N GLY A 416 -6.94 -14.41 -38.30
CA GLY A 416 -8.27 -15.01 -38.11
C GLY A 416 -8.23 -16.52 -37.92
N ASN A 417 -7.07 -17.12 -37.63
CA ASN A 417 -6.93 -18.57 -37.42
C ASN A 417 -7.08 -18.90 -35.92
N ASP A 418 -8.33 -18.91 -35.44
CA ASP A 418 -8.66 -19.13 -34.03
C ASP A 418 -8.14 -20.48 -33.49
N ASP A 419 -8.09 -21.55 -34.30
CA ASP A 419 -7.59 -22.85 -33.81
C ASP A 419 -6.08 -22.86 -33.58
N LEU A 420 -5.32 -22.19 -34.44
CA LEU A 420 -3.89 -22.02 -34.22
C LEU A 420 -3.63 -21.08 -33.04
N ALA A 421 -4.40 -19.98 -32.95
CA ALA A 421 -4.28 -19.03 -31.85
C ALA A 421 -4.51 -19.71 -30.48
N ILE A 422 -5.56 -20.51 -30.33
CA ILE A 422 -5.83 -21.26 -29.11
C ILE A 422 -4.65 -22.16 -28.75
N ARG A 423 -4.16 -22.99 -29.69
CA ARG A 423 -3.04 -23.90 -29.40
C ARG A 423 -1.77 -23.19 -28.95
N GLU A 424 -1.40 -22.09 -29.61
CA GLU A 424 -0.18 -21.38 -29.26
C GLU A 424 -0.34 -20.56 -27.95
N LEU A 425 -1.53 -20.01 -27.67
CA LEU A 425 -1.82 -19.33 -26.42
C LEU A 425 -1.93 -20.32 -25.24
N GLU A 426 -2.52 -21.49 -25.42
CA GLU A 426 -2.48 -22.58 -24.42
C GLU A 426 -1.05 -23.01 -24.12
N ARG A 427 -0.21 -23.13 -25.15
CA ARG A 427 1.21 -23.40 -24.95
C ARG A 427 1.92 -22.28 -24.16
N ALA A 428 1.62 -21.01 -24.46
CA ALA A 428 2.17 -19.89 -23.71
C ALA A 428 1.71 -19.93 -22.25
N ARG A 429 0.42 -20.17 -21.99
CA ARG A 429 -0.15 -20.33 -20.65
C ARG A 429 0.54 -21.46 -19.88
N ASP A 430 0.73 -22.63 -20.50
CA ASP A 430 1.34 -23.79 -19.84
C ASP A 430 2.83 -23.57 -19.55
N LEU A 431 3.52 -22.76 -20.36
CA LEU A 431 4.90 -22.33 -20.10
C LEU A 431 4.98 -21.31 -18.97
N PHE A 432 4.00 -20.42 -18.85
CA PHE A 432 3.95 -19.38 -17.84
C PHE A 432 2.52 -19.13 -17.35
N PRO A 433 1.99 -19.96 -16.41
CA PRO A 433 0.60 -19.84 -15.95
C PRO A 433 0.25 -18.54 -15.24
N GLY A 434 1.23 -17.88 -14.62
CA GLY A 434 1.06 -16.61 -13.90
C GLY A 434 1.32 -15.36 -14.75
N ALA A 435 1.26 -15.44 -16.09
CA ALA A 435 1.47 -14.27 -16.94
C ALA A 435 0.25 -13.32 -16.89
N PRO A 436 0.36 -12.12 -16.29
CA PRO A 436 -0.76 -11.21 -16.08
C PRO A 436 -1.04 -10.34 -17.32
N GLY A 437 -2.11 -9.56 -17.22
CA GLY A 437 -2.43 -8.42 -18.08
C GLY A 437 -3.18 -8.76 -19.37
N PRO A 438 -3.66 -7.72 -20.11
CA PRO A 438 -4.60 -7.85 -21.22
C PRO A 438 -4.01 -8.51 -22.48
N HIS A 439 -2.68 -8.58 -22.58
CA HIS A 439 -1.96 -9.28 -23.64
C HIS A 439 -1.46 -10.67 -23.20
N GLY A 440 -1.70 -11.05 -21.96
CA GLY A 440 -1.37 -12.36 -21.44
C GLY A 440 -2.21 -13.48 -22.06
N PRO A 441 -1.75 -14.73 -21.96
CA PRO A 441 -2.42 -15.87 -22.60
C PRO A 441 -3.84 -16.08 -22.07
N HIS A 442 -4.09 -15.92 -20.78
CA HIS A 442 -5.42 -16.08 -20.17
C HIS A 442 -6.45 -15.11 -20.75
N TRP A 443 -6.12 -13.82 -20.87
CA TRP A 443 -7.01 -12.82 -21.47
C TRP A 443 -7.34 -13.15 -22.93
N GLN A 444 -6.33 -13.49 -23.71
CA GLN A 444 -6.51 -13.81 -25.12
C GLN A 444 -7.35 -15.09 -25.31
N LEU A 445 -7.10 -16.12 -24.51
CA LEU A 445 -7.89 -17.35 -24.51
C LEU A 445 -9.34 -17.09 -24.08
N ALA A 446 -9.57 -16.30 -23.04
CA ALA A 446 -10.92 -15.95 -22.59
C ALA A 446 -11.72 -15.29 -23.73
N ARG A 447 -11.12 -14.31 -24.43
CA ARG A 447 -11.76 -13.63 -25.59
C ARG A 447 -12.05 -14.59 -26.73
N LEU A 448 -11.15 -15.54 -27.02
CA LEU A 448 -11.36 -16.55 -28.05
C LEU A 448 -12.50 -17.50 -27.71
N HIS A 449 -12.53 -18.00 -26.48
CA HIS A 449 -13.60 -18.89 -26.02
C HIS A 449 -14.95 -18.20 -26.01
N GLU A 450 -15.01 -16.93 -25.60
CA GLU A 450 -16.24 -16.11 -25.65
C GLU A 450 -16.74 -15.95 -27.09
N ARG A 451 -15.87 -15.62 -28.06
CA ARG A 451 -16.24 -15.55 -29.49
C ARG A 451 -16.82 -16.85 -30.04
N ARG A 452 -16.38 -18.00 -29.51
CA ARG A 452 -16.87 -19.32 -29.85
C ARG A 452 -18.12 -19.76 -29.08
N GLY A 453 -18.64 -18.89 -28.20
CA GLY A 453 -19.80 -19.18 -27.36
C GLY A 453 -19.51 -20.13 -26.20
N ASP A 454 -18.22 -20.40 -25.89
CA ASP A 454 -17.80 -21.25 -24.77
C ASP A 454 -17.57 -20.38 -23.52
N ALA A 455 -18.66 -19.95 -22.91
CA ALA A 455 -18.63 -19.13 -21.71
C ALA A 455 -17.95 -19.81 -20.52
N ALA A 456 -18.03 -21.14 -20.44
CA ALA A 456 -17.44 -21.88 -19.34
C ALA A 456 -15.91 -21.86 -19.40
N ARG A 457 -15.31 -22.09 -20.57
CA ARG A 457 -13.85 -21.96 -20.73
C ARG A 457 -13.38 -20.53 -20.59
N ALA A 458 -14.13 -19.56 -21.13
CA ALA A 458 -13.81 -18.14 -20.95
C ALA A 458 -13.77 -17.75 -19.46
N ALA A 459 -14.76 -18.18 -18.68
CA ALA A 459 -14.78 -17.95 -17.24
C ALA A 459 -13.65 -18.66 -16.49
N ALA A 460 -13.25 -19.84 -16.90
CA ALA A 460 -12.13 -20.57 -16.31
C ALA A 460 -10.80 -19.84 -16.51
N GLU A 461 -10.54 -19.32 -17.72
CA GLU A 461 -9.34 -18.54 -18.01
C GLU A 461 -9.27 -17.24 -17.19
N LEU A 462 -10.39 -16.49 -17.09
CA LEU A 462 -10.43 -15.27 -16.28
C LEU A 462 -10.34 -15.57 -14.76
N THR A 463 -10.86 -16.70 -14.31
CA THR A 463 -10.69 -17.14 -12.92
C THR A 463 -9.22 -17.40 -12.60
N ALA A 464 -8.47 -18.04 -13.52
CA ALA A 464 -7.04 -18.26 -13.35
C ALA A 464 -6.25 -16.93 -13.38
N LEU A 465 -6.62 -15.99 -14.25
CA LEU A 465 -6.01 -14.66 -14.31
C LEU A 465 -6.22 -13.89 -13.00
N THR A 466 -7.48 -13.78 -12.54
CA THR A 466 -7.80 -13.01 -11.34
C THR A 466 -7.32 -13.64 -10.04
N ALA A 467 -6.85 -14.88 -10.07
CA ALA A 467 -6.17 -15.52 -8.93
C ALA A 467 -4.70 -15.07 -8.79
N VAL A 468 -4.07 -14.56 -9.83
CA VAL A 468 -2.69 -14.04 -9.82
C VAL A 468 -2.63 -12.52 -9.99
N ASP A 469 -3.71 -11.91 -10.44
CA ASP A 469 -3.85 -10.47 -10.67
C ASP A 469 -5.32 -10.07 -10.37
N GLU A 470 -5.63 -9.90 -9.07
CA GLU A 470 -6.97 -9.47 -8.64
C GLU A 470 -7.27 -8.03 -9.07
N ASP A 471 -6.24 -7.25 -9.35
CA ASP A 471 -6.34 -5.84 -9.70
C ASP A 471 -6.81 -5.62 -11.15
N ASP A 472 -6.80 -6.67 -12.00
CA ASP A 472 -7.37 -6.57 -13.35
C ASP A 472 -8.89 -6.36 -13.27
N HIS A 473 -9.28 -5.08 -13.17
CA HIS A 473 -10.68 -4.62 -13.09
C HIS A 473 -11.52 -5.16 -14.26
N ALA A 474 -11.00 -5.07 -15.49
CA ALA A 474 -11.72 -5.50 -16.68
C ALA A 474 -11.94 -7.02 -16.70
N ALA A 475 -10.97 -7.80 -16.22
CA ALA A 475 -11.12 -9.25 -16.09
C ALA A 475 -12.21 -9.60 -15.07
N ASN A 476 -12.25 -8.93 -13.92
CA ASN A 476 -13.26 -9.17 -12.89
C ASN A 476 -14.68 -8.80 -13.37
N VAL A 477 -14.85 -7.66 -14.05
CA VAL A 477 -16.15 -7.26 -14.65
C VAL A 477 -16.62 -8.30 -15.66
N LYS A 478 -15.72 -8.72 -16.56
CA LYS A 478 -16.05 -9.74 -17.58
C LYS A 478 -16.37 -11.09 -16.94
N LEU A 479 -15.58 -11.51 -15.96
CA LEU A 479 -15.80 -12.76 -15.21
C LEU A 479 -17.16 -12.78 -14.53
N ALA A 480 -17.56 -11.67 -13.89
CA ALA A 480 -18.88 -11.55 -13.27
C ALA A 480 -20.01 -11.76 -14.30
N GLY A 481 -19.91 -11.14 -15.49
CA GLY A 481 -20.89 -11.31 -16.57
C GLY A 481 -20.99 -12.76 -17.06
N LEU A 482 -19.85 -13.41 -17.28
CA LEU A 482 -19.80 -14.81 -17.73
C LEU A 482 -20.38 -15.77 -16.68
N ARG A 483 -20.05 -15.58 -15.39
CA ARG A 483 -20.59 -16.40 -14.30
C ARG A 483 -22.12 -16.25 -14.16
N LEU A 484 -22.64 -15.02 -14.34
CA LEU A 484 -24.10 -14.80 -14.38
C LEU A 484 -24.76 -15.55 -15.54
N ALA A 485 -24.18 -15.51 -16.74
CA ALA A 485 -24.69 -16.25 -17.89
C ALA A 485 -24.68 -17.76 -17.67
N LEU A 486 -23.78 -18.26 -16.84
CA LEU A 486 -23.66 -19.68 -16.44
C LEU A 486 -24.53 -20.04 -15.22
N GLY A 487 -25.26 -19.09 -14.62
CA GLY A 487 -26.07 -19.31 -13.42
C GLY A 487 -25.29 -19.32 -12.10
N ASP A 488 -24.00 -18.99 -12.14
CA ASP A 488 -23.15 -18.90 -10.94
C ASP A 488 -23.26 -17.49 -10.30
N SER A 489 -24.35 -17.26 -9.60
CA SER A 489 -24.59 -15.98 -8.91
C SER A 489 -23.59 -15.71 -7.77
N ALA A 490 -23.14 -16.78 -7.09
CA ALA A 490 -22.16 -16.63 -5.99
C ALA A 490 -20.80 -16.17 -6.51
N GLY A 491 -20.28 -16.83 -7.54
CA GLY A 491 -19.03 -16.44 -8.15
C GLY A 491 -19.10 -15.08 -8.85
N ALA A 492 -20.25 -14.71 -9.41
CA ALA A 492 -20.45 -13.39 -9.98
C ALA A 492 -20.39 -12.28 -8.90
N ALA A 493 -21.02 -12.51 -7.75
CA ALA A 493 -20.95 -11.58 -6.61
C ALA A 493 -19.51 -11.41 -6.11
N GLU A 494 -18.73 -12.49 -6.04
CA GLU A 494 -17.31 -12.45 -5.65
C GLU A 494 -16.47 -11.65 -6.65
N ALA A 495 -16.66 -11.87 -7.96
CA ALA A 495 -15.94 -11.12 -8.98
C ALA A 495 -16.29 -9.62 -8.95
N LEU A 496 -17.58 -9.26 -8.76
CA LEU A 496 -18.00 -7.87 -8.58
C LEU A 496 -17.44 -7.24 -7.30
N ALA A 497 -17.40 -7.98 -6.18
CA ALA A 497 -16.82 -7.45 -4.94
C ALA A 497 -15.34 -7.09 -5.11
N ARG A 498 -14.58 -7.84 -5.92
CA ARG A 498 -13.18 -7.53 -6.22
C ARG A 498 -13.04 -6.22 -7.00
N THR A 499 -13.97 -5.88 -7.88
CA THR A 499 -13.91 -4.60 -8.61
C THR A 499 -13.97 -3.38 -7.70
N LEU A 500 -14.55 -3.51 -6.51
CA LEU A 500 -14.64 -2.42 -5.54
C LEU A 500 -13.30 -2.06 -4.90
N TRP A 501 -12.28 -2.93 -4.99
CA TRP A 501 -10.93 -2.59 -4.55
C TRP A 501 -10.20 -1.65 -5.52
N THR A 502 -10.63 -1.60 -6.78
CA THR A 502 -10.02 -0.76 -7.81
C THR A 502 -10.97 0.35 -8.30
N SER A 503 -12.29 0.18 -8.12
CA SER A 503 -13.32 1.12 -8.56
C SER A 503 -14.51 1.17 -7.58
N PRO A 504 -14.35 1.68 -6.36
CA PRO A 504 -15.40 1.67 -5.34
C PRO A 504 -16.56 2.67 -5.63
N TYR A 505 -16.38 3.57 -6.59
CA TYR A 505 -17.40 4.56 -6.95
C TYR A 505 -18.34 4.10 -8.08
N ASP A 506 -18.25 2.85 -8.52
CA ASP A 506 -19.14 2.26 -9.52
C ASP A 506 -20.51 1.91 -8.90
N ALA A 507 -21.48 2.83 -9.08
CA ALA A 507 -22.84 2.64 -8.58
C ALA A 507 -23.53 1.41 -9.19
N ALA A 508 -23.25 1.07 -10.47
CA ALA A 508 -23.85 -0.09 -11.12
C ALA A 508 -23.33 -1.40 -10.51
N ALA A 509 -22.02 -1.47 -10.19
CA ALA A 509 -21.45 -2.61 -9.49
C ALA A 509 -22.09 -2.82 -8.11
N HIS A 510 -22.28 -1.74 -7.33
CA HIS A 510 -22.95 -1.81 -6.03
C HIS A 510 -24.42 -2.24 -6.15
N VAL A 511 -25.18 -1.70 -7.11
CA VAL A 511 -26.58 -2.14 -7.35
C VAL A 511 -26.61 -3.64 -7.64
N ARG A 512 -25.77 -4.09 -8.56
CA ARG A 512 -25.73 -5.49 -8.96
C ARG A 512 -25.30 -6.42 -7.83
N LEU A 513 -24.29 -6.00 -7.06
CA LEU A 513 -23.81 -6.73 -5.89
C LEU A 513 -24.90 -6.85 -4.81
N ALA A 514 -25.68 -5.78 -4.57
CA ALA A 514 -26.81 -5.81 -3.65
C ALA A 514 -27.88 -6.81 -4.07
N GLU A 515 -28.23 -6.85 -5.36
CA GLU A 515 -29.23 -7.79 -5.90
C GLU A 515 -28.77 -9.24 -5.76
N LEU A 516 -27.53 -9.53 -6.13
CA LEU A 516 -26.95 -10.86 -6.02
C LEU A 516 -26.83 -11.31 -4.56
N SER A 517 -26.36 -10.43 -3.69
CA SER A 517 -26.23 -10.71 -2.25
C SER A 517 -27.57 -11.01 -1.61
N ALA A 518 -28.62 -10.25 -1.93
CA ALA A 518 -29.98 -10.50 -1.46
C ALA A 518 -30.48 -11.87 -1.95
N GLY A 519 -30.32 -12.19 -3.23
CA GLY A 519 -30.71 -13.49 -3.80
C GLY A 519 -29.95 -14.69 -3.20
N LEU A 520 -28.74 -14.47 -2.68
CA LEU A 520 -27.91 -15.46 -2.01
C LEU A 520 -28.15 -15.54 -0.49
N GLY A 521 -29.05 -14.71 0.07
CA GLY A 521 -29.28 -14.63 1.51
C GLY A 521 -28.15 -13.95 2.30
N ARG A 522 -27.19 -13.29 1.62
CA ARG A 522 -26.09 -12.51 2.21
C ARG A 522 -26.59 -11.11 2.59
N THR A 523 -27.47 -11.04 3.60
CA THR A 523 -28.22 -9.82 3.91
C THR A 523 -27.33 -8.65 4.32
N ALA A 524 -26.27 -8.90 5.09
CA ALA A 524 -25.31 -7.87 5.50
C ALA A 524 -24.58 -7.23 4.29
N ASP A 525 -24.19 -8.04 3.30
CA ASP A 525 -23.53 -7.56 2.09
C ASP A 525 -24.53 -6.76 1.22
N ALA A 526 -25.80 -7.19 1.14
CA ALA A 526 -26.85 -6.46 0.45
C ALA A 526 -27.09 -5.07 1.08
N VAL A 527 -27.17 -4.99 2.41
CA VAL A 527 -27.30 -3.72 3.14
C VAL A 527 -26.10 -2.81 2.87
N ARG A 528 -24.87 -3.35 2.98
CA ARG A 528 -23.63 -2.60 2.70
C ARG A 528 -23.64 -2.00 1.28
N ALA A 529 -23.94 -2.81 0.29
CA ALA A 529 -23.99 -2.36 -1.10
C ALA A 529 -25.10 -1.32 -1.34
N ARG A 530 -26.29 -1.45 -0.71
CA ARG A 530 -27.36 -0.43 -0.81
C ARG A 530 -26.99 0.87 -0.10
N ARG A 531 -26.28 0.84 1.03
CA ARG A 531 -25.75 2.05 1.67
C ARG A 531 -24.74 2.76 0.75
N ALA A 532 -23.86 2.01 0.08
CA ALA A 532 -22.92 2.57 -0.89
C ALA A 532 -23.64 3.26 -2.05
N VAL A 533 -24.72 2.67 -2.60
CA VAL A 533 -25.53 3.32 -3.64
C VAL A 533 -26.08 4.67 -3.18
N LEU A 534 -26.55 4.76 -1.93
CA LEU A 534 -27.02 6.04 -1.38
C LEU A 534 -25.88 7.07 -1.21
N ALA A 535 -24.72 6.65 -0.70
CA ALA A 535 -23.56 7.52 -0.53
C ALA A 535 -23.05 8.09 -1.87
N LEU A 536 -23.26 7.35 -2.97
CA LEU A 536 -22.92 7.78 -4.33
C LEU A 536 -23.89 8.81 -4.92
N GLY A 537 -25.01 9.10 -4.26
CA GLY A 537 -25.99 10.10 -4.72
C GLY A 537 -26.80 9.66 -5.93
N PRO A 538 -27.66 8.64 -5.78
CA PRO A 538 -28.46 8.12 -6.88
C PRO A 538 -29.45 9.16 -7.40
N THR A 539 -29.77 9.09 -8.71
CA THR A 539 -30.77 10.00 -9.34
C THR A 539 -32.14 9.85 -8.71
N ASP A 540 -32.56 8.62 -8.39
CA ASP A 540 -33.79 8.33 -7.64
C ASP A 540 -33.45 7.93 -6.21
N GLU A 541 -33.34 8.95 -5.36
CA GLU A 541 -33.02 8.74 -3.94
C GLU A 541 -34.16 8.04 -3.20
N ALA A 542 -35.43 8.29 -3.56
CA ALA A 542 -36.56 7.64 -2.92
C ALA A 542 -36.57 6.13 -3.16
N GLU A 543 -36.34 5.70 -4.39
CA GLU A 543 -36.22 4.29 -4.75
C GLU A 543 -34.99 3.66 -4.05
N ALA A 544 -33.84 4.34 -4.04
CA ALA A 544 -32.63 3.81 -3.39
C ALA A 544 -32.82 3.60 -1.88
N ARG A 545 -33.50 4.52 -1.19
CA ARG A 545 -33.86 4.40 0.23
C ARG A 545 -34.85 3.26 0.47
N TYR A 546 -35.84 3.12 -0.39
CA TYR A 546 -36.77 2.00 -0.33
C TYR A 546 -36.05 0.65 -0.50
N ARG A 547 -35.11 0.54 -1.46
CA ARG A 547 -34.30 -0.66 -1.67
C ARG A 547 -33.39 -0.96 -0.47
N LEU A 548 -32.81 0.06 0.16
CA LEU A 548 -32.08 -0.11 1.41
C LEU A 548 -32.98 -0.60 2.54
N ALA A 549 -34.19 -0.04 2.66
CA ALA A 549 -35.14 -0.46 3.68
C ALA A 549 -35.57 -1.93 3.53
N LEU A 550 -35.74 -2.42 2.30
CA LEU A 550 -35.97 -3.83 2.02
C LEU A 550 -34.80 -4.70 2.50
N ALA A 551 -33.58 -4.33 2.17
CA ALA A 551 -32.39 -5.06 2.58
C ALA A 551 -32.24 -5.07 4.12
N LEU A 552 -32.50 -3.96 4.79
CA LEU A 552 -32.48 -3.84 6.26
C LEU A 552 -33.55 -4.70 6.92
N ARG A 553 -34.79 -4.73 6.36
CA ARG A 553 -35.85 -5.63 6.83
C ARG A 553 -35.38 -7.09 6.75
N ASP A 554 -34.82 -7.50 5.63
CA ASP A 554 -34.36 -8.87 5.40
C ASP A 554 -33.14 -9.22 6.27
N ALA A 555 -32.39 -8.22 6.72
CA ALA A 555 -31.33 -8.37 7.71
C ALA A 555 -31.84 -8.36 9.18
N GLY A 556 -33.14 -8.14 9.41
CA GLY A 556 -33.73 -8.05 10.75
C GLY A 556 -33.55 -6.68 11.43
N GLU A 557 -33.04 -5.68 10.73
CA GLU A 557 -32.80 -4.31 11.22
C GLU A 557 -34.05 -3.43 11.10
N ALA A 558 -35.20 -3.88 11.66
CA ALA A 558 -36.53 -3.28 11.45
C ALA A 558 -36.61 -1.79 11.80
N THR A 559 -35.91 -1.34 12.85
CA THR A 559 -35.90 0.08 13.26
C THR A 559 -35.25 0.97 12.20
N GLU A 560 -34.14 0.54 11.63
CA GLU A 560 -33.43 1.29 10.60
C GLU A 560 -34.18 1.21 9.26
N ALA A 561 -34.73 0.04 8.91
CA ALA A 561 -35.61 -0.14 7.76
C ALA A 561 -36.77 0.87 7.78
N ARG A 562 -37.46 1.00 8.92
CA ARG A 562 -38.55 1.97 9.10
C ARG A 562 -38.07 3.42 8.89
N ARG A 563 -36.90 3.76 9.39
CA ARG A 563 -36.32 5.11 9.19
C ARG A 563 -36.09 5.41 7.71
N GLU A 564 -35.52 4.48 6.96
CA GLU A 564 -35.26 4.67 5.54
C GLU A 564 -36.52 4.71 4.70
N VAL A 565 -37.57 3.92 5.05
CA VAL A 565 -38.90 4.04 4.40
C VAL A 565 -39.52 5.40 4.64
N LEU A 566 -39.47 5.93 5.85
CA LEU A 566 -40.01 7.27 6.15
C LEU A 566 -39.30 8.35 5.34
N ARG A 567 -37.96 8.27 5.22
CA ARG A 567 -37.19 9.19 4.40
C ARG A 567 -37.54 9.07 2.92
N ALA A 568 -37.78 7.85 2.42
CA ALA A 568 -38.26 7.66 1.03
C ALA A 568 -39.62 8.34 0.80
N LEU A 569 -40.53 8.23 1.78
CA LEU A 569 -41.87 8.86 1.71
C LEU A 569 -41.82 10.37 1.94
N GLU A 570 -40.85 10.93 2.64
CA GLU A 570 -40.61 12.37 2.71
C GLU A 570 -40.25 12.95 1.33
N ILE A 571 -39.51 12.21 0.51
CA ILE A 571 -39.11 12.59 -0.85
C ILE A 571 -40.28 12.34 -1.83
N ALA A 572 -40.91 11.17 -1.75
CA ALA A 572 -41.97 10.73 -2.63
C ALA A 572 -43.19 10.22 -1.84
N PRO A 573 -44.08 11.11 -1.37
CA PRO A 573 -45.21 10.72 -0.52
C PRO A 573 -46.18 9.72 -1.16
N ALA A 574 -46.30 9.70 -2.49
CA ALA A 574 -47.17 8.81 -3.25
C ALA A 574 -46.52 7.46 -3.62
N PHE A 575 -45.34 7.12 -3.05
CA PHE A 575 -44.66 5.88 -3.34
C PHE A 575 -45.35 4.67 -2.67
N GLU A 576 -46.27 4.04 -3.37
CA GLU A 576 -47.17 2.98 -2.86
C GLU A 576 -46.37 1.80 -2.25
N ALA A 577 -45.27 1.36 -2.89
CA ALA A 577 -44.47 0.25 -2.39
C ALA A 577 -43.80 0.58 -1.02
N ALA A 578 -43.36 1.82 -0.85
CA ALA A 578 -42.81 2.28 0.41
C ALA A 578 -43.89 2.41 1.50
N GLN A 579 -45.09 2.86 1.14
CA GLN A 579 -46.21 2.88 2.08
C GLN A 579 -46.60 1.48 2.55
N THR A 580 -46.62 0.49 1.66
CA THR A 580 -46.89 -0.92 1.97
C THR A 580 -45.84 -1.48 2.92
N LEU A 581 -44.57 -1.25 2.61
CA LEU A 581 -43.46 -1.70 3.47
C LEU A 581 -43.54 -1.06 4.87
N LEU A 582 -43.93 0.22 4.98
CA LEU A 582 -44.09 0.89 6.28
C LEU A 582 -45.16 0.20 7.14
N LEU A 583 -46.28 -0.21 6.50
CA LEU A 583 -47.35 -0.94 7.19
C LEU A 583 -46.86 -2.33 7.69
N GLU A 584 -46.17 -3.08 6.83
CA GLU A 584 -45.56 -4.38 7.19
C GLU A 584 -44.64 -4.24 8.39
N LEU A 585 -43.75 -3.24 8.39
CA LEU A 585 -42.79 -3.00 9.49
C LEU A 585 -43.46 -2.54 10.79
N ARG A 586 -44.65 -1.94 10.72
CA ARG A 586 -45.46 -1.58 11.88
C ARG A 586 -46.09 -2.84 12.52
N ASP A 587 -46.70 -3.65 11.67
CA ASP A 587 -47.48 -4.83 12.15
C ASP A 587 -46.58 -5.95 12.64
N GLY A 588 -45.34 -6.10 12.07
CA GLY A 588 -44.30 -6.99 12.57
C GLY A 588 -43.71 -6.60 13.94
N ALA A 589 -43.78 -5.32 14.31
CA ALA A 589 -43.37 -4.85 15.65
C ALA A 589 -44.42 -5.07 16.75
N GLY A 590 -45.68 -5.39 16.38
CA GLY A 590 -46.77 -5.63 17.30
C GLY A 590 -46.98 -7.12 17.70
N GLY A 591 -46.15 -8.03 17.17
CA GLY A 591 -46.32 -9.48 17.29
C GLY A 591 -45.35 -10.21 18.21
N ALA A 592 -44.68 -9.54 19.16
CA ALA A 592 -43.98 -10.23 20.23
C ALA A 592 -44.80 -10.14 21.53
N PRO A 593 -45.21 -11.28 22.16
CA PRO A 593 -45.92 -11.28 23.43
C PRO A 593 -45.00 -10.83 24.59
#